data_f11fe612affa0cf516e614ca574c1ecb
#
_entry.id   f11fe612affa0cf516e614ca574c1ecb
#
_cell.length_a   1.000
_cell.length_b   1.000
_cell.length_c   1.000
_cell.angle_alpha   90.00
_cell.angle_beta   90.00
_cell.angle_gamma   90.00
#
_symmetry.space_group_name_H-M   'P 1'
#
loop_
_entity.id
_entity.type
_entity.pdbx_description
1 polymer ?
#
loop_
_entity_poly.entity_id
_entity_poly.type
_entity_poly.pdbx_seq_one_letter_code
_entity_poly.pdbx_strand_id
1 'polypeptide(L)'
;MTTNHLILDFSHVYCDEKIPKNDKVHWMDCSDITECDLYCSKRAEEIRARIAPYGIHGIHFWDSGNYHYVTGIMTTLIKQKISLILLDHHTDMQKPMIEQMTSCGDWAGKVIKTNPWLVRSRNKPVSDCQPMVYGNIPRDGGVIRAFHCIRY
;
A
#
# COMPACT_ATOMS: atom_id res chain seq x y z
N MET A 1 -14.96 5.51 -13.87
CA MET A 1 -14.43 4.95 -12.59
C MET A 1 -14.53 6.05 -11.55
N THR A 2 -15.14 5.78 -10.43
CA THR A 2 -15.21 6.73 -9.30
C THR A 2 -13.86 6.79 -8.61
N THR A 3 -13.38 8.00 -8.29
CA THR A 3 -12.17 8.22 -7.52
C THR A 3 -12.55 8.37 -6.06
N ASN A 4 -12.04 7.51 -5.19
CA ASN A 4 -12.23 7.56 -3.75
C ASN A 4 -10.88 7.73 -3.04
N HIS A 5 -10.83 8.58 -2.04
CA HIS A 5 -9.66 8.78 -1.19
C HIS A 5 -9.92 8.08 0.14
N LEU A 6 -9.05 7.20 0.55
CA LEU A 6 -9.22 6.43 1.78
C LEU A 6 -8.21 6.90 2.82
N ILE A 7 -8.68 7.01 4.05
CA ILE A 7 -7.84 7.22 5.22
C ILE A 7 -8.11 6.06 6.16
N LEU A 8 -7.13 5.18 6.30
CA LEU A 8 -7.17 4.09 7.27
C LEU A 8 -6.40 4.56 8.50
N ASP A 9 -7.12 4.73 9.58
CA ASP A 9 -6.62 5.29 10.83
C ASP A 9 -6.57 4.19 11.88
N PHE A 10 -5.37 3.63 12.09
CA PHE A 10 -5.15 2.53 13.03
C PHE A 10 -4.71 3.02 14.41
N SER A 11 -3.92 4.11 14.45
CA SER A 11 -3.30 4.64 15.67
C SER A 11 -3.73 6.07 16.02
N HIS A 12 -4.75 6.59 15.31
CA HIS A 12 -5.25 7.95 15.46
C HIS A 12 -4.21 9.05 15.16
N VAL A 13 -3.25 8.73 14.28
CA VAL A 13 -2.18 9.67 13.88
C VAL A 13 -2.71 10.91 13.16
N TYR A 14 -3.92 10.82 12.60
CA TYR A 14 -4.53 11.91 11.83
C TYR A 14 -5.47 12.80 12.64
N CYS A 15 -5.62 12.61 13.98
CA CYS A 15 -6.62 13.31 14.79
C CYS A 15 -6.47 14.84 14.73
N ASP A 16 -5.24 15.35 14.57
CA ASP A 16 -4.94 16.79 14.50
C ASP A 16 -4.80 17.31 13.05
N GLU A 17 -5.01 16.47 12.06
CA GLU A 17 -4.82 16.82 10.66
C GLU A 17 -6.09 17.43 10.05
N LYS A 18 -5.91 18.55 9.33
CA LYS A 18 -6.98 19.23 8.59
C LYS A 18 -7.22 18.56 7.25
N ILE A 19 -7.80 17.37 7.26
CA ILE A 19 -8.13 16.66 6.03
C ILE A 19 -9.47 17.15 5.48
N PRO A 20 -9.57 17.54 4.20
CA PRO A 20 -10.81 18.00 3.61
C PRO A 20 -11.91 16.93 3.70
N LYS A 21 -13.06 17.31 4.22
CA LYS A 21 -14.26 16.45 4.24
C LYS A 21 -15.06 16.70 2.97
N ASN A 22 -15.18 15.69 2.12
CA ASN A 22 -16.03 15.69 0.94
C ASN A 22 -16.48 14.27 0.60
N ASP A 23 -17.40 14.12 -0.33
CA ASP A 23 -18.02 12.84 -0.71
C ASP A 23 -17.04 11.81 -1.26
N LYS A 24 -15.82 12.20 -1.58
CA LYS A 24 -14.77 11.31 -2.13
C LYS A 24 -13.75 10.89 -1.07
N VAL A 25 -13.79 11.47 0.11
CA VAL A 25 -12.86 11.14 1.21
C VAL A 25 -13.58 10.28 2.24
N HIS A 26 -13.10 9.07 2.40
CA HIS A 26 -13.67 8.08 3.30
C HIS A 26 -12.67 7.79 4.43
N TRP A 27 -13.02 8.22 5.62
CA TRP A 27 -12.27 7.96 6.83
C TRP A 27 -12.74 6.65 7.45
N MET A 28 -11.81 5.75 7.69
CA MET A 28 -12.07 4.46 8.32
C MET A 28 -11.27 4.39 9.62
N ASP A 29 -11.98 4.37 10.73
CA ASP A 29 -11.38 3.98 12.00
C ASP A 29 -11.06 2.48 11.93
N CYS A 30 -9.79 2.15 12.05
CA CYS A 30 -9.25 0.79 12.03
C CYS A 30 -8.59 0.42 13.36
N SER A 31 -8.78 1.20 14.41
CA SER A 31 -8.19 0.97 15.74
C SER A 31 -8.69 -0.31 16.42
N ASP A 32 -9.83 -0.82 15.97
CA ASP A 32 -10.38 -2.12 16.38
C ASP A 32 -9.68 -3.33 15.76
N ILE A 33 -8.86 -3.13 14.69
CA ILE A 33 -8.10 -4.20 14.05
C ILE A 33 -6.79 -4.39 14.80
N THR A 34 -6.76 -5.38 15.66
CA THR A 34 -5.57 -5.73 16.45
C THR A 34 -4.61 -6.63 15.67
N GLU A 35 -3.37 -6.82 16.18
CA GLU A 35 -2.35 -7.71 15.60
C GLU A 35 -1.96 -7.34 14.16
N CYS A 36 -1.98 -6.04 13.85
CA CYS A 36 -1.68 -5.52 12.51
C CYS A 36 -0.58 -4.44 12.50
N ASP A 37 0.02 -4.11 13.63
CA ASP A 37 1.16 -3.21 13.71
C ASP A 37 2.44 -3.91 13.24
N LEU A 38 3.20 -3.30 12.34
CA LEU A 38 4.39 -3.83 11.66
C LEU A 38 4.15 -5.08 10.81
N TYR A 39 3.32 -6.00 11.26
CA TYR A 39 3.03 -7.29 10.62
C TYR A 39 1.54 -7.52 10.50
N CYS A 40 1.13 -8.14 9.41
CA CYS A 40 -0.24 -8.55 9.19
C CYS A 40 -0.32 -9.98 8.66
N SER A 41 -1.07 -10.82 9.33
CA SER A 41 -1.31 -12.20 8.92
C SER A 41 -2.82 -12.46 8.73
N LYS A 42 -3.50 -12.71 9.84
CA LYS A 42 -4.92 -13.11 9.83
C LYS A 42 -5.88 -11.95 9.58
N ARG A 43 -5.45 -10.70 9.86
CA ARG A 43 -6.29 -9.50 9.71
C ARG A 43 -6.25 -8.89 8.30
N ALA A 44 -5.39 -9.41 7.42
CA ALA A 44 -5.29 -8.92 6.03
C ALA A 44 -6.62 -8.97 5.28
N GLU A 45 -7.42 -10.02 5.47
CA GLU A 45 -8.73 -10.15 4.82
C GLU A 45 -9.75 -9.16 5.38
N GLU A 46 -9.68 -8.80 6.66
CA GLU A 46 -10.54 -7.79 7.26
C GLU A 46 -10.21 -6.40 6.69
N ILE A 47 -8.93 -6.03 6.64
CA ILE A 47 -8.48 -4.78 6.02
C ILE A 47 -8.91 -4.75 4.55
N ARG A 48 -8.70 -5.84 3.82
CA ARG A 48 -9.10 -5.99 2.43
C ARG A 48 -10.61 -5.79 2.24
N ALA A 49 -11.43 -6.38 3.10
CA ALA A 49 -12.89 -6.26 3.05
C ALA A 49 -13.36 -4.82 3.27
N ARG A 50 -12.70 -4.07 4.15
CA ARG A 50 -13.02 -2.65 4.39
C ARG A 50 -12.67 -1.77 3.18
N ILE A 51 -11.58 -2.05 2.46
CA ILE A 51 -11.13 -1.29 1.30
C ILE A 51 -11.94 -1.62 0.04
N ALA A 52 -12.32 -2.88 -0.15
CA ALA A 52 -12.89 -3.40 -1.39
C ALA A 52 -14.08 -2.60 -1.96
N PRO A 53 -15.04 -2.09 -1.15
CA PRO A 53 -16.17 -1.33 -1.65
C PRO A 53 -15.80 -0.02 -2.36
N TYR A 54 -14.65 0.57 -2.02
CA TYR A 54 -14.19 1.87 -2.52
C TYR A 54 -13.29 1.75 -3.75
N GLY A 55 -12.78 0.56 -4.03
CA GLY A 55 -11.82 0.33 -5.10
C GLY A 55 -10.44 0.89 -4.80
N ILE A 56 -9.64 1.01 -5.86
CA ILE A 56 -8.20 1.35 -5.75
C ILE A 56 -7.83 2.70 -6.35
N HIS A 57 -8.80 3.42 -6.91
CA HIS A 57 -8.55 4.67 -7.61
C HIS A 57 -8.66 5.84 -6.64
N GLY A 58 -7.55 6.51 -6.37
CA GLY A 58 -7.51 7.66 -5.49
C GLY A 58 -6.15 7.88 -4.85
N ILE A 59 -6.14 8.79 -3.89
CA ILE A 59 -5.02 8.99 -2.97
C ILE A 59 -5.45 8.36 -1.65
N HIS A 60 -4.60 7.52 -1.09
CA HIS A 60 -4.91 6.76 0.10
C HIS A 60 -3.84 6.98 1.16
N PHE A 61 -4.24 6.99 2.42
CA PHE A 61 -3.38 7.21 3.58
C PHE A 61 -3.51 6.01 4.51
N TRP A 62 -2.38 5.42 4.89
CA TRP A 62 -2.29 4.20 5.67
C TRP A 62 -1.66 4.43 7.04
N ASP A 63 -2.07 5.46 7.76
CA ASP A 63 -1.52 5.74 9.08
C ASP A 63 0.01 5.97 9.04
N SER A 64 0.79 5.24 9.81
CA SER A 64 2.24 5.31 9.84
C SER A 64 2.91 4.27 8.91
N GLY A 65 4.24 4.32 8.78
CA GLY A 65 5.01 3.35 8.00
C GLY A 65 4.84 1.90 8.43
N ASN A 66 4.40 1.66 9.65
CA ASN A 66 4.13 0.33 10.15
C ASN A 66 3.03 -0.40 9.38
N TYR A 67 2.15 0.35 8.71
CA TYR A 67 1.03 -0.17 7.92
C TYR A 67 1.30 -0.18 6.41
N HIS A 68 2.54 0.02 5.97
CA HIS A 68 2.92 0.10 4.56
C HIS A 68 2.49 -1.13 3.74
N TYR A 69 2.44 -2.30 4.36
CA TYR A 69 1.97 -3.54 3.76
C TYR A 69 0.50 -3.47 3.26
N VAL A 70 -0.30 -2.50 3.73
CA VAL A 70 -1.68 -2.28 3.23
C VAL A 70 -1.68 -2.01 1.73
N THR A 71 -0.64 -1.36 1.19
CA THR A 71 -0.44 -1.22 -0.25
C THR A 71 -0.39 -2.59 -0.95
N GLY A 72 0.29 -3.55 -0.35
CA GLY A 72 0.33 -4.93 -0.84
C GLY A 72 -1.07 -5.57 -0.85
N ILE A 73 -1.83 -5.42 0.24
CA ILE A 73 -3.22 -5.90 0.33
C ILE A 73 -4.07 -5.26 -0.78
N MET A 74 -3.95 -3.95 -0.98
CA MET A 74 -4.69 -3.23 -2.00
C MET A 74 -4.41 -3.76 -3.41
N THR A 75 -3.18 -4.16 -3.70
CA THR A 75 -2.83 -4.74 -5.01
C THR A 75 -3.60 -6.02 -5.30
N THR A 76 -4.10 -6.73 -4.30
CA THR A 76 -4.90 -7.96 -4.50
C THR A 76 -6.29 -7.70 -5.09
N LEU A 77 -6.77 -6.46 -4.98
CA LEU A 77 -8.05 -6.03 -5.56
C LEU A 77 -7.97 -5.75 -7.06
N ILE A 78 -6.77 -5.72 -7.61
CA ILE A 78 -6.53 -5.34 -9.01
C ILE A 78 -6.65 -6.57 -9.91
N LYS A 79 -7.36 -6.42 -11.02
CA LYS A 79 -7.59 -7.46 -12.03
C LYS A 79 -7.15 -7.03 -13.44
N GLN A 80 -6.17 -6.12 -13.50
CA GLN A 80 -5.59 -5.63 -14.76
C GLN A 80 -4.08 -5.40 -14.59
N LYS A 81 -3.36 -5.33 -15.68
CA LYS A 81 -1.91 -5.08 -15.67
C LYS A 81 -1.61 -3.75 -14.97
N ILE A 82 -0.66 -3.77 -14.05
CA ILE A 82 -0.21 -2.61 -13.27
C ILE A 82 1.31 -2.54 -13.22
N SER A 83 1.78 -1.32 -12.96
CA SER A 83 3.15 -1.07 -12.52
C SER A 83 3.11 -0.46 -11.13
N LEU A 84 3.99 -0.94 -10.26
CA LEU A 84 4.18 -0.41 -8.92
C LEU A 84 5.38 0.54 -8.92
N ILE A 85 5.17 1.76 -8.45
CA ILE A 85 6.23 2.73 -8.19
C ILE A 85 6.27 2.94 -6.68
N LEU A 86 7.36 2.57 -6.06
CA LEU A 86 7.61 2.76 -4.63
C LEU A 86 8.59 3.92 -4.44
N LEU A 87 8.19 4.93 -3.68
CA LEU A 87 9.00 6.08 -3.27
C LEU A 87 9.22 5.98 -1.77
N ASP A 88 10.30 5.33 -1.39
CA ASP A 88 10.63 5.03 0.00
C ASP A 88 12.14 4.99 0.20
N HIS A 89 12.61 5.20 1.44
CA HIS A 89 14.00 4.98 1.83
C HIS A 89 14.37 3.48 1.83
N HIS A 90 13.39 2.58 1.94
CA HIS A 90 13.58 1.15 1.98
C HIS A 90 12.98 0.48 0.73
N THR A 91 13.49 -0.69 0.41
CA THR A 91 13.00 -1.44 -0.76
C THR A 91 11.72 -2.19 -0.49
N ASP A 92 11.40 -2.42 0.78
CA ASP A 92 10.32 -3.29 1.27
C ASP A 92 10.33 -4.69 0.63
N MET A 93 11.54 -5.15 0.31
CA MET A 93 11.83 -6.47 -0.26
C MET A 93 12.73 -7.31 0.65
N GLN A 94 12.74 -7.01 1.94
CA GLN A 94 13.51 -7.77 2.90
C GLN A 94 13.08 -9.24 2.92
N LYS A 95 13.99 -10.09 3.39
CA LYS A 95 13.61 -11.48 3.64
C LYS A 95 12.59 -11.51 4.80
N PRO A 96 11.44 -12.17 4.62
CA PRO A 96 10.46 -12.28 5.70
C PRO A 96 11.09 -12.88 6.95
N MET A 97 10.90 -12.21 8.09
CA MET A 97 11.30 -12.78 9.37
C MET A 97 10.34 -13.88 9.83
N ILE A 98 9.06 -13.73 9.47
CA ILE A 98 8.00 -14.71 9.73
C ILE A 98 7.34 -15.02 8.40
N GLU A 99 7.56 -16.23 7.87
CA GLU A 99 7.16 -16.60 6.50
C GLU A 99 5.65 -16.42 6.22
N GLN A 100 4.82 -16.66 7.22
CA GLN A 100 3.36 -16.62 7.08
C GLN A 100 2.77 -15.22 7.26
N MET A 101 3.56 -14.22 7.64
CA MET A 101 3.13 -12.86 7.88
C MET A 101 3.70 -11.92 6.82
N THR A 102 2.98 -10.86 6.53
CA THR A 102 3.49 -9.75 5.72
C THR A 102 3.85 -8.60 6.62
N SER A 103 5.05 -8.06 6.45
CA SER A 103 5.54 -6.91 7.22
C SER A 103 5.60 -5.65 6.37
N CYS A 104 5.74 -4.50 7.05
CA CYS A 104 6.00 -3.23 6.40
C CYS A 104 7.29 -3.25 5.56
N GLY A 105 8.26 -4.11 5.88
CA GLY A 105 9.54 -4.19 5.17
C GLY A 105 9.65 -5.30 4.11
N ASP A 106 8.65 -6.17 3.94
CA ASP A 106 8.73 -7.29 2.97
C ASP A 106 7.58 -7.35 1.95
N TRP A 107 6.56 -6.53 2.12
CA TRP A 107 5.33 -6.58 1.31
C TRP A 107 5.58 -6.40 -0.19
N ALA A 108 6.47 -5.51 -0.59
CA ALA A 108 6.75 -5.27 -2.01
C ALA A 108 7.40 -6.50 -2.66
N GLY A 109 8.32 -7.16 -1.96
CA GLY A 109 8.90 -8.42 -2.41
C GLY A 109 7.87 -9.54 -2.58
N LYS A 110 6.86 -9.61 -1.70
CA LYS A 110 5.74 -10.55 -1.83
C LYS A 110 4.87 -10.23 -3.04
N VAL A 111 4.47 -8.96 -3.20
CA VAL A 111 3.67 -8.52 -4.36
C VAL A 111 4.37 -8.86 -5.68
N ILE A 112 5.68 -8.60 -5.79
CA ILE A 112 6.48 -8.93 -6.98
C ILE A 112 6.44 -10.43 -7.31
N LYS A 113 6.43 -11.27 -6.29
CA LYS A 113 6.43 -12.73 -6.46
C LYS A 113 5.05 -13.32 -6.76
N THR A 114 4.01 -12.73 -6.19
CA THR A 114 2.69 -13.39 -6.13
C THR A 114 1.60 -12.71 -6.95
N ASN A 115 1.73 -11.42 -7.26
CA ASN A 115 0.69 -10.71 -8.01
C ASN A 115 0.85 -10.96 -9.52
N PRO A 116 -0.09 -11.67 -10.17
CA PRO A 116 0.01 -11.99 -11.60
C PRO A 116 -0.20 -10.78 -12.51
N TRP A 117 -0.74 -9.70 -11.97
CA TRP A 117 -1.04 -8.48 -12.71
C TRP A 117 0.11 -7.47 -12.71
N LEU A 118 1.12 -7.69 -11.86
CA LEU A 118 2.28 -6.81 -11.82
C LEU A 118 3.21 -7.10 -12.99
N VAL A 119 3.36 -6.12 -13.87
CA VAL A 119 4.31 -6.19 -14.99
C VAL A 119 5.70 -5.86 -14.48
N ARG A 120 6.61 -6.84 -14.51
CA ARG A 120 7.99 -6.70 -14.01
C ARG A 120 8.86 -5.97 -15.01
N SER A 121 9.59 -4.94 -14.60
CA SER A 121 10.75 -4.45 -15.33
C SER A 121 12.05 -4.85 -14.62
N ARG A 122 13.14 -4.95 -15.42
CA ARG A 122 14.49 -5.12 -14.90
C ARG A 122 15.03 -3.73 -14.52
N ASN A 123 14.81 -3.26 -13.29
CA ASN A 123 15.43 -2.02 -12.85
C ASN A 123 16.45 -2.30 -11.75
N LYS A 124 17.56 -1.57 -11.82
CA LYS A 124 18.62 -1.61 -10.81
C LYS A 124 18.16 -0.83 -9.58
N PRO A 125 18.56 -1.24 -8.36
CA PRO A 125 18.38 -0.41 -7.17
C PRO A 125 19.15 0.90 -7.38
N VAL A 126 18.52 2.00 -7.05
CA VAL A 126 19.13 3.32 -7.09
C VAL A 126 19.39 3.76 -5.65
N SER A 127 20.63 4.15 -5.36
CA SER A 127 21.00 4.81 -4.12
C SER A 127 20.43 6.23 -4.10
N ASP A 128 20.04 6.69 -2.94
CA ASP A 128 19.60 8.06 -2.64
C ASP A 128 18.21 8.47 -3.13
N CYS A 129 17.18 8.23 -2.30
CA CYS A 129 15.83 8.84 -2.37
C CYS A 129 15.20 8.91 -3.78
N GLN A 130 15.49 7.95 -4.65
CA GLN A 130 14.92 7.93 -5.99
C GLN A 130 13.78 6.92 -6.10
N PRO A 131 12.77 7.22 -6.93
CA PRO A 131 11.64 6.31 -7.13
C PRO A 131 12.12 4.97 -7.68
N MET A 132 11.75 3.88 -7.00
CA MET A 132 11.94 2.54 -7.55
C MET A 132 10.74 2.19 -8.42
N VAL A 133 11.00 2.00 -9.71
CA VAL A 133 9.97 1.59 -10.67
C VAL A 133 10.07 0.09 -10.88
N TYR A 134 9.04 -0.62 -10.43
CA TYR A 134 8.90 -2.06 -10.68
C TYR A 134 7.93 -2.28 -11.83
N GLY A 135 8.45 -2.56 -12.98
CA GLY A 135 7.68 -2.86 -14.17
C GLY A 135 7.77 -1.81 -15.28
N ASN A 136 7.50 -2.22 -16.51
CA ASN A 136 7.22 -1.28 -17.59
C ASN A 136 5.85 -0.69 -17.35
N ILE A 137 5.73 0.64 -17.41
CA ILE A 137 4.43 1.30 -17.36
C ILE A 137 3.74 0.99 -18.69
N PRO A 138 2.71 0.12 -18.73
CA PRO A 138 1.98 -0.12 -19.94
C PRO A 138 1.30 1.16 -20.38
N ARG A 139 1.26 1.47 -21.67
CA ARG A 139 0.54 2.67 -22.18
C ARG A 139 -0.92 2.67 -21.75
N ASP A 140 -1.51 1.47 -21.55
CA ASP A 140 -2.92 1.24 -21.23
C ASP A 140 -3.13 0.65 -19.82
N GLY A 141 -2.10 0.61 -18.99
CA GLY A 141 -2.13 0.00 -17.65
C GLY A 141 -2.28 1.02 -16.53
N GLY A 142 -2.92 0.59 -15.46
CA GLY A 142 -2.99 1.36 -14.22
C GLY A 142 -1.60 1.46 -13.56
N VAL A 143 -1.31 2.61 -12.95
CA VAL A 143 -0.11 2.84 -12.15
C VAL A 143 -0.52 3.00 -10.70
N ILE A 144 0.05 2.18 -9.83
CA ILE A 144 -0.02 2.38 -8.38
C ILE A 144 1.25 3.09 -7.94
N ARG A 145 1.06 4.18 -7.23
CA ARG A 145 2.13 4.93 -6.59
C ARG A 145 1.97 4.80 -5.08
N ALA A 146 2.90 4.13 -4.45
CA ALA A 146 2.99 4.12 -3.00
C ALA A 146 3.94 5.24 -2.57
N PHE A 147 3.42 6.16 -1.77
CA PHE A 147 4.20 7.24 -1.20
C PHE A 147 4.30 7.00 0.30
N HIS A 148 5.52 6.95 0.80
CA HIS A 148 5.76 6.96 2.23
C HIS A 148 6.25 8.34 2.63
N CYS A 149 5.43 9.07 3.40
CA CYS A 149 5.83 10.32 4.01
C CYS A 149 6.13 10.07 5.49
N ILE A 150 7.40 9.99 5.85
CA ILE A 150 7.81 10.00 7.25
C ILE A 150 7.85 11.46 7.69
N ARG A 151 6.96 11.85 8.60
CA ARG A 151 7.21 13.01 9.46
C ARG A 151 8.15 12.56 10.58
N TYR A 152 9.31 13.17 10.67
CA TYR A 152 10.15 13.18 11.86
C TYR A 152 9.67 14.26 12.81
#